data_fca9fe47ac74b1ccc8b1023eec504726
#
_entry.id   fca9fe47ac74b1ccc8b1023eec504726
#
_cell.length_a   1.000
_cell.length_b   1.000
_cell.length_c   1.000
_cell.angle_alpha   90.00
_cell.angle_beta   90.00
_cell.angle_gamma   90.00
#
_symmetry.space_group_name_H-M   'P 1'
#
loop_
_entity.id
_entity.type
_entity.pdbx_description
1 polymer ?
#
loop_
_entity_poly.entity_id
_entity_poly.type
_entity_poly.pdbx_seq_one_letter_code
_entity_poly.pdbx_strand_id
1 'polypeptide(L)'
;MKRLAVFSLFFIASLLIAEPLTQEQMIQKGTEVSTTLVQKLGNELKTQMQTGGPIAALHFCSQNALSLTDQVAKESGTAIKRVSIQNRNPVNAATFEEKAILNQWQAMLKNSETLPAYQLTKLSNGHTVYYKPIVINKDACLKCHGDIAGDSPLAKAIKETYPEDQATGYKMGDLRGMIVVAF
;
A
#
# COMPACT_ATOMS: atom_id res chain seq x y z
N MET A 1 69.84 -23.33 17.81
CA MET A 1 69.14 -22.05 17.57
C MET A 1 67.92 -22.42 16.69
N LYS A 2 66.70 -22.53 17.31
CA LYS A 2 65.44 -22.84 16.62
C LYS A 2 64.77 -21.54 16.26
N ARG A 3 64.58 -21.25 14.96
CA ARG A 3 63.85 -20.11 14.47
C ARG A 3 62.37 -20.43 14.47
N LEU A 4 61.55 -19.78 15.31
CA LEU A 4 60.10 -19.79 15.26
C LEU A 4 59.65 -18.90 14.12
N ALA A 5 58.96 -19.47 13.12
CA ALA A 5 58.26 -18.70 12.10
C ALA A 5 56.86 -18.39 12.62
N VAL A 6 56.58 -17.10 12.83
CA VAL A 6 55.27 -16.58 13.19
C VAL A 6 54.50 -16.40 11.89
N PHE A 7 53.50 -17.25 11.65
CA PHE A 7 52.54 -17.10 10.58
C PHE A 7 51.43 -16.13 11.00
N SER A 8 51.50 -14.89 10.56
CA SER A 8 50.39 -13.93 10.71
C SER A 8 49.25 -14.31 9.76
N LEU A 9 48.16 -14.82 10.31
CA LEU A 9 46.92 -14.97 9.57
C LEU A 9 46.25 -13.59 9.38
N PHE A 10 46.31 -13.03 8.18
CA PHE A 10 45.51 -11.87 7.82
C PHE A 10 44.07 -12.35 7.59
N PHE A 11 43.16 -12.03 8.52
CA PHE A 11 41.72 -12.20 8.35
C PHE A 11 41.22 -11.05 7.47
N ILE A 12 41.01 -11.28 6.18
CA ILE A 12 40.35 -10.36 5.27
C ILE A 12 38.85 -10.44 5.58
N ALA A 13 38.33 -9.50 6.34
CA ALA A 13 36.90 -9.31 6.51
C ALA A 13 36.35 -8.80 5.18
N SER A 14 35.75 -9.68 4.39
CA SER A 14 34.99 -9.30 3.20
C SER A 14 33.73 -8.54 3.66
N LEU A 15 33.71 -7.23 3.46
CA LEU A 15 32.48 -6.45 3.56
C LEU A 15 31.54 -6.97 2.46
N LEU A 16 30.50 -7.70 2.85
CA LEU A 16 29.38 -8.05 1.99
C LEU A 16 28.58 -6.75 1.71
N ILE A 17 28.94 -6.06 0.65
CA ILE A 17 28.11 -4.99 0.11
C ILE A 17 26.92 -5.71 -0.52
N ALA A 18 25.71 -5.50 0.03
CA ALA A 18 24.50 -6.05 -0.55
C ALA A 18 24.33 -5.46 -1.98
N GLU A 19 24.29 -6.32 -2.96
CA GLU A 19 24.02 -5.92 -4.35
C GLU A 19 22.62 -5.28 -4.43
N PRO A 20 22.48 -4.19 -5.21
CA PRO A 20 21.16 -3.58 -5.42
C PRO A 20 20.22 -4.59 -6.10
N LEU A 21 18.94 -4.57 -5.71
CA LEU A 21 17.93 -5.44 -6.30
C LEU A 21 17.82 -5.20 -7.81
N THR A 22 17.74 -6.30 -8.57
CA THR A 22 17.41 -6.23 -10.01
C THR A 22 15.97 -5.79 -10.21
N GLN A 23 15.63 -5.34 -11.42
CA GLN A 23 14.25 -4.97 -11.75
C GLN A 23 13.26 -6.11 -11.50
N GLU A 24 13.62 -7.33 -11.86
CA GLU A 24 12.80 -8.52 -11.64
C GLU A 24 12.58 -8.80 -10.15
N GLN A 25 13.61 -8.69 -9.34
CA GLN A 25 13.53 -8.84 -7.88
C GLN A 25 12.65 -7.75 -7.24
N MET A 26 12.71 -6.51 -7.73
CA MET A 26 11.84 -5.42 -7.27
C MET A 26 10.38 -5.69 -7.63
N ILE A 27 10.09 -6.19 -8.84
CA ILE A 27 8.73 -6.56 -9.27
C ILE A 27 8.19 -7.70 -8.40
N GLN A 28 8.98 -8.76 -8.22
CA GLN A 28 8.60 -9.90 -7.37
C GLN A 28 8.33 -9.44 -5.93
N LYS A 29 9.26 -8.70 -5.34
CA LYS A 29 9.14 -8.18 -3.96
C LYS A 29 7.96 -7.21 -3.81
N GLY A 30 7.78 -6.28 -4.74
CA GLY A 30 6.66 -5.35 -4.75
C GLY A 30 5.31 -6.06 -4.84
N THR A 31 5.22 -7.10 -5.67
CA THR A 31 4.02 -7.94 -5.81
C THR A 31 3.72 -8.70 -4.51
N GLU A 32 4.73 -9.34 -3.92
CA GLU A 32 4.61 -10.08 -2.66
C GLU A 32 4.15 -9.18 -1.52
N VAL A 33 4.86 -8.06 -1.29
CA VAL A 33 4.60 -7.14 -0.18
C VAL A 33 3.22 -6.48 -0.31
N SER A 34 2.86 -6.02 -1.51
CA SER A 34 1.55 -5.41 -1.76
C SER A 34 0.41 -6.42 -1.59
N THR A 35 0.60 -7.66 -2.02
CA THR A 35 -0.39 -8.74 -1.86
C THR A 35 -0.56 -9.09 -0.38
N THR A 36 0.53 -9.23 0.36
CA THR A 36 0.51 -9.47 1.81
C THR A 36 -0.27 -8.40 2.55
N LEU A 37 -0.03 -7.11 2.23
CA LEU A 37 -0.77 -6.00 2.85
C LEU A 37 -2.27 -6.08 2.56
N VAL A 38 -2.65 -6.31 1.29
CA VAL A 38 -4.06 -6.43 0.90
C VAL A 38 -4.74 -7.59 1.61
N GLN A 39 -4.05 -8.73 1.72
CA GLN A 39 -4.59 -9.92 2.40
C GLN A 39 -4.77 -9.69 3.90
N LYS A 40 -3.75 -9.16 4.59
CA LYS A 40 -3.83 -8.86 6.03
C LYS A 40 -4.97 -7.89 6.33
N LEU A 41 -5.01 -6.75 5.63
CA LEU A 41 -6.09 -5.76 5.82
C LEU A 41 -7.46 -6.31 5.43
N GLY A 42 -7.55 -7.06 4.34
CA GLY A 42 -8.81 -7.63 3.85
C GLY A 42 -9.38 -8.70 4.76
N ASN A 43 -8.54 -9.55 5.36
CA ASN A 43 -8.98 -10.57 6.32
C ASN A 43 -9.52 -9.94 7.60
N GLU A 44 -8.81 -8.96 8.14
CA GLU A 44 -9.28 -8.23 9.33
C GLU A 44 -10.56 -7.47 9.05
N LEU A 45 -10.62 -6.74 7.92
CA LEU A 45 -11.85 -6.06 7.50
C LEU A 45 -13.04 -7.02 7.42
N LYS A 46 -12.84 -8.21 6.81
CA LYS A 46 -13.89 -9.24 6.71
C LYS A 46 -14.34 -9.70 8.09
N THR A 47 -13.40 -9.95 9.01
CA THR A 47 -13.71 -10.35 10.40
C THR A 47 -14.55 -9.28 11.10
N GLN A 48 -14.14 -8.03 11.03
CA GLN A 48 -14.86 -6.92 11.68
C GLN A 48 -16.26 -6.71 11.07
N MET A 49 -16.38 -6.85 9.73
CA MET A 49 -17.66 -6.78 9.03
C MET A 49 -18.63 -7.90 9.48
N GLN A 50 -18.11 -9.09 9.75
CA GLN A 50 -18.93 -10.23 10.18
C GLN A 50 -19.36 -10.14 11.65
N THR A 51 -18.53 -9.59 12.52
CA THR A 51 -18.75 -9.54 13.97
C THR A 51 -19.53 -8.30 14.43
N GLY A 52 -19.27 -7.14 13.83
CA GLY A 52 -19.84 -5.87 14.26
C GLY A 52 -20.29 -4.95 13.13
N GLY A 53 -20.29 -5.45 11.89
CA GLY A 53 -20.76 -4.70 10.73
C GLY A 53 -19.85 -3.55 10.29
N PRO A 54 -20.36 -2.63 9.43
CA PRO A 54 -19.56 -1.59 8.82
C PRO A 54 -18.93 -0.60 9.82
N ILE A 55 -19.59 -0.35 10.96
CA ILE A 55 -19.08 0.58 11.99
C ILE A 55 -17.87 -0.05 12.69
N ALA A 56 -17.93 -1.33 13.09
CA ALA A 56 -16.80 -2.02 13.67
C ALA A 56 -15.61 -2.07 12.69
N ALA A 57 -15.88 -2.32 11.42
CA ALA A 57 -14.87 -2.27 10.36
C ALA A 57 -14.24 -0.86 10.19
N LEU A 58 -15.04 0.20 10.30
CA LEU A 58 -14.54 1.58 10.27
C LEU A 58 -13.61 1.86 11.47
N HIS A 59 -14.00 1.49 12.67
CA HIS A 59 -13.16 1.65 13.87
C HIS A 59 -11.86 0.88 13.77
N PHE A 60 -11.92 -0.38 13.32
CA PHE A 60 -10.71 -1.16 13.08
C PHE A 60 -9.78 -0.45 12.07
N CYS A 61 -10.30 -0.01 10.93
CA CYS A 61 -9.51 0.69 9.92
C CYS A 61 -8.86 1.97 10.47
N SER A 62 -9.58 2.74 11.29
CA SER A 62 -9.07 3.98 11.86
C SER A 62 -7.94 3.77 12.87
N GLN A 63 -8.02 2.71 13.64
CA GLN A 63 -7.09 2.44 14.74
C GLN A 63 -5.91 1.57 14.33
N ASN A 64 -6.10 0.63 13.40
CA ASN A 64 -5.14 -0.45 13.16
C ASN A 64 -4.56 -0.50 11.74
N ALA A 65 -5.21 0.10 10.73
CA ALA A 65 -4.76 -0.07 9.35
C ALA A 65 -3.38 0.53 9.04
N LEU A 66 -2.97 1.59 9.76
CA LEU A 66 -1.62 2.15 9.63
C LEU A 66 -0.59 1.25 10.31
N SER A 67 -0.85 0.81 11.54
CA SER A 67 0.08 -0.08 12.26
C SER A 67 0.28 -1.43 11.55
N LEU A 68 -0.76 -1.99 10.92
CA LEU A 68 -0.62 -3.17 10.05
C LEU A 68 0.23 -2.89 8.81
N THR A 69 0.10 -1.70 8.22
CA THR A 69 0.95 -1.30 7.10
C THR A 69 2.41 -1.19 7.54
N ASP A 70 2.68 -0.58 8.69
CA ASP A 70 4.02 -0.46 9.26
C ASP A 70 4.62 -1.82 9.65
N GLN A 71 3.78 -2.74 10.13
CA GLN A 71 4.21 -4.12 10.41
C GLN A 71 4.67 -4.81 9.12
N VAL A 72 3.90 -4.72 8.03
CA VAL A 72 4.30 -5.28 6.73
C VAL A 72 5.57 -4.63 6.21
N ALA A 73 5.74 -3.31 6.38
CA ALA A 73 6.97 -2.61 6.03
C ALA A 73 8.19 -3.19 6.76
N LYS A 74 8.09 -3.37 8.08
CA LYS A 74 9.16 -3.93 8.92
C LYS A 74 9.48 -5.39 8.55
N GLU A 75 8.46 -6.24 8.40
CA GLU A 75 8.61 -7.65 8.05
C GLU A 75 9.25 -7.84 6.67
N SER A 76 8.93 -6.96 5.73
CA SER A 76 9.44 -7.03 4.36
C SER A 76 10.78 -6.33 4.13
N GLY A 77 11.18 -5.45 5.05
CA GLY A 77 12.36 -4.58 4.87
C GLY A 77 12.18 -3.54 3.76
N THR A 78 10.92 -3.14 3.45
CA THR A 78 10.61 -2.15 2.41
C THR A 78 9.72 -1.04 2.97
N ALA A 79 9.81 0.15 2.39
CA ALA A 79 8.82 1.20 2.66
C ALA A 79 7.54 0.92 1.86
N ILE A 80 6.40 0.77 2.55
CA ILE A 80 5.10 0.56 1.92
C ILE A 80 4.06 1.52 2.45
N LYS A 81 3.19 2.04 1.58
CA LYS A 81 2.03 2.85 1.95
C LYS A 81 0.88 2.64 0.98
N ARG A 82 -0.29 3.11 1.38
CA ARG A 82 -1.47 3.21 0.51
C ARG A 82 -1.77 4.67 0.28
N VAL A 83 -2.06 5.05 -0.96
CA VAL A 83 -2.38 6.43 -1.30
C VAL A 83 -3.60 6.54 -2.21
N SER A 84 -4.25 7.67 -2.16
CA SER A 84 -5.41 7.98 -3.00
C SER A 84 -5.52 9.49 -3.24
N ILE A 85 -6.15 9.87 -4.36
CA ILE A 85 -6.58 11.26 -4.60
C ILE A 85 -7.75 11.58 -3.68
N GLN A 86 -8.76 10.70 -3.62
CA GLN A 86 -9.88 10.80 -2.69
C GLN A 86 -9.58 9.95 -1.45
N ASN A 87 -8.77 10.48 -0.56
CA ASN A 87 -8.36 9.78 0.65
C ASN A 87 -9.42 9.88 1.76
N ARG A 88 -9.55 8.83 2.58
CA ARG A 88 -10.33 8.86 3.82
C ARG A 88 -9.49 9.41 4.95
N ASN A 89 -8.32 8.83 5.17
CA ASN A 89 -7.34 9.31 6.14
C ASN A 89 -6.38 10.28 5.44
N PRO A 90 -6.19 11.52 5.92
CA PRO A 90 -5.27 12.50 5.34
C PRO A 90 -3.83 11.99 5.16
N VAL A 91 -3.35 11.10 6.03
CA VAL A 91 -2.02 10.45 5.91
C VAL A 91 -1.86 9.67 4.60
N ASN A 92 -2.97 9.24 3.99
CA ASN A 92 -2.98 8.51 2.73
C ASN A 92 -3.20 9.44 1.51
N ALA A 93 -3.04 10.75 1.65
CA ALA A 93 -3.08 11.66 0.51
C ALA A 93 -1.90 11.38 -0.43
N ALA A 94 -2.18 11.32 -1.73
CA ALA A 94 -1.16 11.11 -2.75
C ALA A 94 -0.29 12.36 -2.93
N THR A 95 1.03 12.18 -3.11
CA THR A 95 1.97 13.25 -3.50
C THR A 95 1.68 13.73 -4.92
N PHE A 96 2.40 14.75 -5.37
CA PHE A 96 2.25 15.26 -6.73
C PHE A 96 2.55 14.18 -7.79
N GLU A 97 3.66 13.45 -7.62
CA GLU A 97 4.10 12.38 -8.52
C GLU A 97 3.10 11.20 -8.49
N GLU A 98 2.60 10.85 -7.32
CA GLU A 98 1.63 9.78 -7.14
C GLU A 98 0.28 10.13 -7.76
N LYS A 99 -0.14 11.40 -7.68
CA LYS A 99 -1.35 11.89 -8.36
C LYS A 99 -1.23 11.78 -9.88
N ALA A 100 -0.05 12.02 -10.45
CA ALA A 100 0.16 11.88 -11.89
C ALA A 100 -0.14 10.44 -12.36
N ILE A 101 0.36 9.42 -11.63
CA ILE A 101 0.11 7.99 -11.92
C ILE A 101 -1.39 7.66 -11.73
N LEU A 102 -1.98 8.10 -10.62
CA LEU A 102 -3.40 7.85 -10.36
C LEU A 102 -4.30 8.50 -11.43
N ASN A 103 -3.99 9.73 -11.87
CA ASN A 103 -4.73 10.40 -12.94
C ASN A 103 -4.58 9.67 -14.29
N GLN A 104 -3.37 9.19 -14.62
CA GLN A 104 -3.13 8.38 -15.80
C GLN A 104 -4.02 7.12 -15.78
N TRP A 105 -4.04 6.39 -14.67
CA TRP A 105 -4.86 5.18 -14.52
C TRP A 105 -6.37 5.48 -14.54
N GLN A 106 -6.80 6.60 -13.96
CA GLN A 106 -8.20 7.04 -14.10
C GLN A 106 -8.57 7.35 -15.54
N ALA A 107 -7.67 7.97 -16.32
CA ALA A 107 -7.90 8.21 -17.75
C ALA A 107 -8.00 6.90 -18.54
N MET A 108 -7.13 5.91 -18.25
CA MET A 108 -7.23 4.58 -18.85
C MET A 108 -8.60 3.94 -18.60
N LEU A 109 -9.08 3.95 -17.36
CA LEU A 109 -10.41 3.40 -17.03
C LEU A 109 -11.55 4.15 -17.74
N LYS A 110 -11.47 5.47 -17.87
CA LYS A 110 -12.46 6.26 -18.64
C LYS A 110 -12.49 5.88 -20.11
N ASN A 111 -11.35 5.50 -20.67
CA ASN A 111 -11.22 5.03 -22.03
C ASN A 111 -11.54 3.52 -22.19
N SER A 112 -12.01 2.85 -21.12
CA SER A 112 -12.25 1.40 -21.09
C SER A 112 -11.00 0.56 -21.31
N GLU A 113 -9.82 1.11 -20.98
CA GLU A 113 -8.56 0.41 -21.04
C GLU A 113 -8.31 -0.39 -19.75
N THR A 114 -7.59 -1.50 -19.87
CA THR A 114 -7.23 -2.33 -18.71
C THR A 114 -6.05 -1.71 -17.97
N LEU A 115 -6.16 -1.59 -16.64
CA LEU A 115 -5.04 -1.15 -15.82
C LEU A 115 -3.91 -2.18 -15.81
N PRO A 116 -2.64 -1.73 -15.72
CA PRO A 116 -1.52 -2.64 -15.53
C PRO A 116 -1.63 -3.33 -14.17
N ALA A 117 -1.12 -4.56 -14.09
CA ALA A 117 -1.06 -5.29 -12.82
C ALA A 117 -0.18 -4.56 -11.79
N TYR A 118 0.82 -3.84 -12.27
CA TYR A 118 1.72 -2.95 -11.52
C TYR A 118 2.40 -1.97 -12.48
N GLN A 119 3.02 -0.92 -11.91
CA GLN A 119 3.93 -0.04 -12.62
C GLN A 119 5.21 0.12 -11.79
N LEU A 120 6.38 0.01 -12.44
CA LEU A 120 7.67 0.26 -11.82
C LEU A 120 8.24 1.56 -12.40
N THR A 121 8.64 2.49 -11.55
CA THR A 121 9.15 3.80 -11.97
C THR A 121 10.44 4.11 -11.22
N LYS A 122 11.49 4.51 -11.97
CA LYS A 122 12.70 5.06 -11.37
C LYS A 122 12.52 6.57 -11.21
N LEU A 123 12.61 7.05 -9.99
CA LEU A 123 12.49 8.47 -9.65
C LEU A 123 13.79 9.23 -9.96
N SER A 124 13.72 10.55 -10.05
CA SER A 124 14.88 11.43 -10.31
C SER A 124 15.97 11.34 -9.22
N ASN A 125 15.61 10.98 -8.00
CA ASN A 125 16.53 10.75 -6.87
C ASN A 125 17.23 9.37 -6.90
N GLY A 126 16.98 8.57 -7.96
CA GLY A 126 17.56 7.25 -8.14
C GLY A 126 16.81 6.08 -7.50
N HIS A 127 15.85 6.35 -6.62
CA HIS A 127 15.00 5.30 -6.03
C HIS A 127 14.06 4.70 -7.06
N THR A 128 13.79 3.42 -6.92
CA THR A 128 12.78 2.72 -7.72
C THR A 128 11.54 2.48 -6.88
N VAL A 129 10.38 2.77 -7.45
CA VAL A 129 9.08 2.64 -6.78
C VAL A 129 8.16 1.74 -7.59
N TYR A 130 7.55 0.80 -6.89
CA TYR A 130 6.53 -0.10 -7.42
C TYR A 130 5.14 0.39 -7.00
N TYR A 131 4.25 0.52 -7.94
CA TYR A 131 2.86 0.94 -7.76
C TYR A 131 1.91 -0.18 -8.14
N LYS A 132 0.92 -0.47 -7.30
CA LYS A 132 -0.13 -1.44 -7.59
C LYS A 132 -1.50 -0.78 -7.46
N PRO A 133 -2.35 -0.79 -8.51
CA PRO A 133 -3.68 -0.22 -8.43
C PRO A 133 -4.57 -0.97 -7.43
N ILE A 134 -5.41 -0.23 -6.73
CA ILE A 134 -6.50 -0.74 -5.89
C ILE A 134 -7.80 -0.33 -6.55
N VAL A 135 -8.53 -1.32 -7.06
CA VAL A 135 -9.82 -1.13 -7.74
C VAL A 135 -10.96 -1.61 -6.84
N ILE A 136 -12.09 -0.94 -6.90
CA ILE A 136 -13.34 -1.40 -6.29
C ILE A 136 -13.83 -2.62 -7.09
N ASN A 137 -13.54 -3.81 -6.61
CA ASN A 137 -13.83 -5.07 -7.29
C ASN A 137 -14.71 -6.05 -6.50
N LYS A 138 -15.28 -5.58 -5.38
CA LYS A 138 -16.19 -6.36 -4.52
C LYS A 138 -17.27 -5.45 -3.94
N ASP A 139 -18.49 -5.96 -3.82
CA ASP A 139 -19.62 -5.24 -3.19
C ASP A 139 -19.31 -4.82 -1.76
N ALA A 140 -18.50 -5.60 -1.04
CA ALA A 140 -18.06 -5.25 0.31
C ALA A 140 -17.33 -3.91 0.38
N CYS A 141 -16.61 -3.50 -0.68
CA CYS A 141 -15.92 -2.21 -0.75
C CYS A 141 -16.93 -1.05 -0.78
N LEU A 142 -18.03 -1.23 -1.52
CA LEU A 142 -19.06 -0.21 -1.69
C LEU A 142 -19.86 0.06 -0.41
N LYS A 143 -19.86 -0.86 0.54
CA LYS A 143 -20.52 -0.63 1.84
C LYS A 143 -19.93 0.57 2.61
N CYS A 144 -18.64 0.86 2.41
CA CYS A 144 -17.95 1.97 3.05
C CYS A 144 -17.43 3.02 2.07
N HIS A 145 -17.36 2.71 0.77
CA HIS A 145 -16.81 3.58 -0.25
C HIS A 145 -17.81 3.94 -1.36
N GLY A 146 -18.98 3.31 -1.39
CA GLY A 146 -20.05 3.60 -2.34
C GLY A 146 -20.85 4.85 -1.98
N ASP A 147 -22.07 4.90 -2.50
CA ASP A 147 -23.06 5.93 -2.15
C ASP A 147 -23.69 5.56 -0.80
N ILE A 148 -23.31 6.31 0.23
CA ILE A 148 -23.74 6.08 1.62
C ILE A 148 -24.75 7.17 1.98
N ALA A 149 -25.97 6.75 2.37
CA ALA A 149 -26.99 7.72 2.80
C ALA A 149 -26.46 8.60 3.94
N GLY A 150 -26.54 9.93 3.77
CA GLY A 150 -25.90 10.90 4.63
C GLY A 150 -26.40 10.92 6.07
N ASP A 151 -27.62 10.44 6.31
CA ASP A 151 -28.25 10.31 7.63
C ASP A 151 -28.01 8.95 8.31
N SER A 152 -27.38 8.00 7.60
CA SER A 152 -27.12 6.67 8.13
C SER A 152 -26.13 6.70 9.31
N PRO A 153 -26.22 5.72 10.24
CA PRO A 153 -25.26 5.61 11.34
C PRO A 153 -23.80 5.51 10.85
N LEU A 154 -23.58 4.84 9.71
CA LEU A 154 -22.25 4.71 9.12
C LEU A 154 -21.72 6.05 8.59
N ALA A 155 -22.55 6.83 7.90
CA ALA A 155 -22.14 8.14 7.39
C ALA A 155 -21.75 9.09 8.54
N LYS A 156 -22.52 9.08 9.63
CA LYS A 156 -22.21 9.85 10.85
C LYS A 156 -20.88 9.39 11.47
N ALA A 157 -20.69 8.08 11.64
CA ALA A 157 -19.45 7.53 12.20
C ALA A 157 -18.22 7.85 11.32
N ILE A 158 -18.36 7.80 9.98
CA ILE A 158 -17.31 8.21 9.05
C ILE A 158 -16.98 9.69 9.25
N LYS A 159 -17.98 10.57 9.30
CA LYS A 159 -17.80 12.01 9.46
C LYS A 159 -17.13 12.36 10.79
N GLU A 160 -17.47 11.67 11.88
CA GLU A 160 -16.86 11.84 13.19
C GLU A 160 -15.40 11.36 13.21
N THR A 161 -15.12 10.19 12.59
CA THR A 161 -13.79 9.59 12.58
C THR A 161 -12.84 10.28 11.59
N TYR A 162 -13.37 10.71 10.45
CA TYR A 162 -12.64 11.33 9.35
C TYR A 162 -13.40 12.57 8.83
N PRO A 163 -13.27 13.72 9.50
CA PRO A 163 -14.00 14.94 9.11
C PRO A 163 -13.73 15.39 7.66
N GLU A 164 -12.55 15.06 7.12
CA GLU A 164 -12.11 15.40 5.76
C GLU A 164 -12.24 14.23 4.77
N ASP A 165 -13.07 13.22 5.08
CA ASP A 165 -13.27 12.06 4.21
C ASP A 165 -13.73 12.45 2.80
N GLN A 166 -13.01 11.99 1.79
CA GLN A 166 -13.33 12.14 0.37
C GLN A 166 -13.60 10.80 -0.31
N ALA A 167 -13.59 9.70 0.45
CA ALA A 167 -13.54 8.34 -0.09
C ALA A 167 -14.92 7.67 -0.16
N THR A 168 -15.93 8.39 -0.62
CA THR A 168 -17.29 7.89 -0.87
C THR A 168 -17.71 8.15 -2.32
N GLY A 169 -18.85 7.61 -2.75
CA GLY A 169 -19.39 7.78 -4.10
C GLY A 169 -18.71 6.92 -5.18
N TYR A 170 -17.87 5.97 -4.79
CA TYR A 170 -17.25 5.02 -5.74
C TYR A 170 -18.25 3.99 -6.28
N LYS A 171 -17.98 3.52 -7.50
CA LYS A 171 -18.70 2.45 -8.17
C LYS A 171 -17.82 1.24 -8.40
N MET A 172 -18.42 0.12 -8.74
CA MET A 172 -17.71 -1.08 -9.17
C MET A 172 -16.82 -0.75 -10.39
N GLY A 173 -15.55 -1.14 -10.34
CA GLY A 173 -14.55 -0.84 -11.37
C GLY A 173 -13.75 0.43 -11.13
N ASP A 174 -14.15 1.32 -10.23
CA ASP A 174 -13.43 2.57 -9.97
C ASP A 174 -12.06 2.34 -9.33
N LEU A 175 -11.10 3.18 -9.70
CA LEU A 175 -9.79 3.23 -9.06
C LEU A 175 -9.91 3.89 -7.68
N ARG A 176 -9.78 3.10 -6.62
CA ARG A 176 -9.84 3.58 -5.24
C ARG A 176 -8.54 4.25 -4.79
N GLY A 177 -7.43 3.84 -5.35
CA GLY A 177 -6.11 4.31 -4.99
C GLY A 177 -5.03 3.33 -5.44
N MET A 178 -3.87 3.38 -4.80
CA MET A 178 -2.79 2.43 -5.07
C MET A 178 -1.97 2.10 -3.83
N ILE A 179 -1.26 0.97 -3.89
CA ILE A 179 -0.17 0.64 -2.98
C ILE A 179 1.13 1.11 -3.61
N VAL A 180 1.99 1.69 -2.79
CA VAL A 180 3.31 2.19 -3.14
C VAL A 180 4.34 1.42 -2.34
N VAL A 181 5.31 0.79 -3.01
CA VAL A 181 6.47 0.11 -2.39
C VAL A 181 7.74 0.76 -2.92
N ALA A 182 8.59 1.30 -2.03
CA ALA A 182 9.84 1.93 -2.41
C ALA A 182 11.04 1.03 -2.08
N PHE A 183 12.03 1.02 -3.00
CA PHE A 183 13.29 0.28 -2.91
C PHE A 183 14.48 1.21 -2.89
#